data_13f1e6cebfa35fe5fef45ea2a0563200
#
_entry.id   13f1e6cebfa35fe5fef45ea2a0563200
#
_cell.length_a   1.000
_cell.length_b   1.000
_cell.length_c   1.000
_cell.angle_alpha   90.00
_cell.angle_beta   90.00
_cell.angle_gamma   90.00
#
_symmetry.space_group_name_H-M   'P 1'
#
loop_
_entity.id
_entity.type
_entity.pdbx_description
1 polymer ?
#
loop_
_entity_poly.entity_id
_entity_poly.type
_entity_poly.pdbx_seq_one_letter_code
_entity_poly.pdbx_strand_id
1 'polypeptide(L)'
;MEATCRLACLTKAAEMNALARDAKCVARFLRKVERRGSDECWLWLASTATSGHGQFSLRPGQNVRAHRFAWTLANGDIPLDEAIVVRHTCDNPPCCNPAHLILGQQKDNIQDMHERGRASGGRTSRPGQSNPMCKLTDEQVSQIKSRRSAGEAGRALGGALRR
;
A
#
# COMPACT_ATOMS: atom_id res chain seq x y z
N MET A 1 -7.06 0.21 20.91
CA MET A 1 -7.46 0.77 19.61
C MET A 1 -7.19 -0.18 18.43
N GLU A 2 -6.20 -1.09 18.49
CA GLU A 2 -5.90 -2.03 17.41
C GLU A 2 -6.98 -3.12 17.17
N ALA A 3 -7.63 -3.62 18.22
CA ALA A 3 -8.65 -4.67 18.09
C ALA A 3 -9.91 -4.20 17.33
N THR A 4 -10.32 -2.95 17.50
CA THR A 4 -11.49 -2.38 16.82
C THR A 4 -11.23 -2.16 15.32
N CYS A 5 -10.01 -1.84 14.93
CA CYS A 5 -9.62 -1.68 13.53
C CYS A 5 -9.60 -3.03 12.79
N ARG A 6 -9.08 -4.09 13.43
CA ARG A 6 -9.07 -5.45 12.88
C ARG A 6 -10.49 -6.00 12.64
N LEU A 7 -11.39 -5.82 13.60
CA LEU A 7 -12.78 -6.28 13.46
C LEU A 7 -13.51 -5.58 12.30
N ALA A 8 -13.28 -4.26 12.13
CA ALA A 8 -13.87 -3.48 11.04
C ALA A 8 -13.32 -3.89 9.66
N CYS A 9 -12.07 -4.32 9.58
CA CYS A 9 -11.47 -4.78 8.33
C CYS A 9 -11.96 -6.20 7.94
N LEU A 10 -12.09 -7.10 8.91
CA LEU A 10 -12.64 -8.43 8.72
C LEU A 10 -14.11 -8.37 8.25
N THR A 11 -14.92 -7.49 8.84
CA THR A 11 -16.32 -7.29 8.41
C THR A 11 -16.40 -6.76 6.98
N LYS A 12 -15.48 -5.87 6.58
CA LYS A 12 -15.44 -5.29 5.24
C LYS A 12 -15.10 -6.31 4.15
N ALA A 13 -14.16 -7.22 4.42
CA ALA A 13 -13.79 -8.29 3.50
C ALA A 13 -14.94 -9.32 3.37
N ALA A 14 -15.53 -9.75 4.48
CA ALA A 14 -16.67 -10.66 4.48
C ALA A 14 -17.88 -10.08 3.73
N GLU A 15 -18.17 -8.79 3.91
CA GLU A 15 -19.25 -8.09 3.21
C GLU A 15 -18.97 -7.96 1.72
N MET A 16 -17.73 -7.67 1.33
CA MET A 16 -17.31 -7.65 -0.06
C MET A 16 -17.51 -9.02 -0.72
N ASN A 17 -17.10 -10.10 -0.07
CA ASN A 17 -17.27 -11.46 -0.53
C ASN A 17 -18.77 -11.81 -0.72
N ALA A 18 -19.63 -11.43 0.22
CA ALA A 18 -21.06 -11.62 0.11
C ALA A 18 -21.68 -10.83 -1.05
N LEU A 19 -21.30 -9.56 -1.21
CA LEU A 19 -21.81 -8.69 -2.26
C LEU A 19 -21.28 -9.03 -3.66
N ALA A 20 -20.18 -9.74 -3.76
CA ALA A 20 -19.68 -10.30 -5.04
C ALA A 20 -20.63 -11.37 -5.62
N ARG A 21 -21.55 -11.91 -4.81
CA ARG A 21 -22.62 -12.83 -5.26
C ARG A 21 -23.96 -12.14 -5.57
N ASP A 22 -24.08 -10.85 -5.21
CA ASP A 22 -25.29 -10.08 -5.53
C ASP A 22 -25.25 -9.54 -6.97
N ALA A 23 -26.16 -10.01 -7.81
CA ALA A 23 -26.24 -9.65 -9.22
C ALA A 23 -26.36 -8.13 -9.46
N LYS A 24 -27.08 -7.39 -8.60
CA LYS A 24 -27.22 -5.94 -8.71
C LYS A 24 -25.89 -5.23 -8.40
N CYS A 25 -25.17 -5.70 -7.39
CA CYS A 25 -23.84 -5.16 -7.04
C CYS A 25 -22.83 -5.44 -8.16
N VAL A 26 -22.81 -6.64 -8.68
CA VAL A 26 -21.96 -7.07 -9.81
C VAL A 26 -22.24 -6.23 -11.05
N ALA A 27 -23.51 -6.07 -11.46
CA ALA A 27 -23.87 -5.26 -12.61
C ALA A 27 -23.46 -3.78 -12.45
N ARG A 28 -23.57 -3.23 -11.24
CA ARG A 28 -23.11 -1.87 -10.90
C ARG A 28 -21.59 -1.73 -11.00
N PHE A 29 -20.85 -2.76 -10.62
CA PHE A 29 -19.40 -2.81 -10.75
C PHE A 29 -18.98 -2.87 -12.22
N LEU A 30 -19.53 -3.82 -12.98
CA LEU A 30 -19.15 -4.07 -14.37
C LEU A 30 -19.41 -2.87 -15.30
N ARG A 31 -20.41 -2.05 -15.03
CA ARG A 31 -20.67 -0.79 -15.77
C ARG A 31 -19.57 0.27 -15.60
N LYS A 32 -18.70 0.10 -14.61
CA LYS A 32 -17.60 1.03 -14.31
C LYS A 32 -16.23 0.49 -14.73
N VAL A 33 -16.21 -0.65 -15.42
CA VAL A 33 -14.99 -1.29 -15.91
C VAL A 33 -15.02 -1.31 -17.42
N GLU A 34 -14.04 -0.68 -18.04
CA GLU A 34 -13.80 -0.82 -19.49
C GLU A 34 -13.10 -2.15 -19.74
N ARG A 35 -13.88 -3.13 -20.18
CA ARG A 35 -13.36 -4.46 -20.53
C ARG A 35 -12.70 -4.44 -21.90
N ARG A 36 -11.53 -5.04 -22.01
CA ARG A 36 -10.75 -5.19 -23.23
C ARG A 36 -10.36 -6.67 -23.42
N GLY A 37 -9.38 -6.94 -24.26
CA GLY A 37 -8.83 -8.30 -24.45
C GLY A 37 -8.38 -8.96 -23.15
N SER A 38 -8.20 -10.28 -23.17
CA SER A 38 -7.82 -11.08 -21.99
C SER A 38 -6.51 -10.59 -21.35
N ASP A 39 -5.56 -10.19 -22.19
CA ASP A 39 -4.20 -9.79 -21.79
C ASP A 39 -4.03 -8.28 -21.69
N GLU A 40 -5.12 -7.51 -21.88
CA GLU A 40 -5.12 -6.06 -21.76
C GLU A 40 -5.62 -5.61 -20.40
N CYS A 41 -5.18 -4.43 -19.96
CA CYS A 41 -5.73 -3.84 -18.75
C CYS A 41 -7.20 -3.44 -18.92
N TRP A 42 -8.07 -3.92 -18.04
CA TRP A 42 -9.45 -3.45 -17.94
C TRP A 42 -9.48 -2.24 -17.02
N LEU A 43 -9.78 -1.07 -17.55
CA LEU A 43 -9.65 0.17 -16.82
C LEU A 43 -10.89 0.49 -15.97
N TRP A 44 -10.65 0.90 -14.74
CA TRP A 44 -11.69 1.46 -13.88
C TRP A 44 -12.03 2.88 -14.30
N LEU A 45 -13.31 3.15 -14.63
CA LEU A 45 -13.79 4.44 -15.17
C LEU A 45 -14.42 5.37 -14.12
N ALA A 46 -14.44 4.99 -12.85
CA ALA A 46 -15.03 5.80 -11.79
C ALA A 46 -13.97 6.38 -10.86
N SER A 47 -14.37 6.83 -9.67
CA SER A 47 -13.49 7.49 -8.70
C SER A 47 -12.27 6.63 -8.33
N THR A 48 -11.13 7.29 -8.17
CA THR A 48 -9.86 6.69 -7.74
C THR A 48 -9.41 7.27 -6.41
N ALA A 49 -8.57 6.53 -5.69
CA ALA A 49 -7.86 7.04 -4.53
C ALA A 49 -6.63 7.83 -4.96
N THR A 50 -6.02 8.57 -4.03
CA THR A 50 -4.75 9.28 -4.24
C THR A 50 -3.61 8.38 -4.74
N SER A 51 -3.67 7.07 -4.44
CA SER A 51 -2.75 6.06 -4.94
C SER A 51 -3.03 5.58 -6.38
N GLY A 52 -4.00 6.18 -7.09
CA GLY A 52 -4.40 5.79 -8.44
C GLY A 52 -5.32 4.57 -8.52
N HIS A 53 -5.51 3.83 -7.44
CA HIS A 53 -6.38 2.65 -7.44
C HIS A 53 -7.86 3.02 -7.50
N GLY A 54 -8.63 2.29 -8.29
CA GLY A 54 -10.08 2.43 -8.35
C GLY A 54 -10.76 2.24 -7.00
N GLN A 55 -11.80 3.04 -6.72
CA GLN A 55 -12.63 2.92 -5.54
C GLN A 55 -14.04 2.50 -5.93
N PHE A 56 -14.49 1.37 -5.40
CA PHE A 56 -15.86 0.88 -5.56
C PHE A 56 -16.61 0.98 -4.25
N SER A 57 -17.76 1.66 -4.28
CA SER A 57 -18.64 1.75 -3.11
C SER A 57 -19.53 0.51 -3.05
N LEU A 58 -19.34 -0.30 -2.02
CA LEU A 58 -20.24 -1.43 -1.72
C LEU A 58 -21.59 -0.90 -1.26
N ARG A 59 -21.57 0.00 -0.28
CA ARG A 59 -22.72 0.74 0.31
C ARG A 59 -22.29 2.17 0.63
N PRO A 60 -23.21 3.07 0.96
CA PRO A 60 -22.86 4.41 1.43
C PRO A 60 -21.85 4.36 2.59
N GLY A 61 -20.75 5.07 2.44
CA GLY A 61 -19.67 5.11 3.41
C GLY A 61 -18.69 3.91 3.38
N GLN A 62 -18.97 2.86 2.63
CA GLN A 62 -18.12 1.67 2.54
C GLN A 62 -17.48 1.53 1.14
N ASN A 63 -16.25 1.97 1.02
CA ASN A 63 -15.46 1.83 -0.20
C ASN A 63 -14.45 0.68 -0.10
N VAL A 64 -14.30 -0.07 -1.18
CA VAL A 64 -13.25 -1.08 -1.37
C VAL A 64 -12.43 -0.74 -2.60
N ARG A 65 -11.25 -1.31 -2.73
CA ARG A 65 -10.44 -1.19 -3.94
C ARG A 65 -11.12 -1.99 -5.07
N ALA A 66 -11.30 -1.37 -6.23
CA ALA A 66 -12.00 -1.98 -7.36
C ALA A 66 -11.34 -3.29 -7.83
N HIS A 67 -10.00 -3.33 -7.89
CA HIS A 67 -9.26 -4.54 -8.26
C HIS A 67 -9.47 -5.70 -7.26
N ARG A 68 -9.65 -5.42 -5.95
CA ARG A 68 -9.98 -6.47 -4.98
C ARG A 68 -11.35 -7.08 -5.26
N PHE A 69 -12.33 -6.25 -5.58
CA PHE A 69 -13.66 -6.72 -5.96
C PHE A 69 -13.63 -7.50 -7.27
N ALA A 70 -12.86 -7.04 -8.28
CA ALA A 70 -12.65 -7.76 -9.53
C ALA A 70 -12.04 -9.15 -9.31
N TRP A 71 -11.04 -9.24 -8.45
CA TRP A 71 -10.41 -10.52 -8.09
C TRP A 71 -11.42 -11.48 -7.45
N THR A 72 -12.22 -10.98 -6.49
CA THR A 72 -13.28 -11.76 -5.83
C THR A 72 -14.31 -12.29 -6.80
N LEU A 73 -14.72 -11.51 -7.80
CA LEU A 73 -15.66 -11.95 -8.82
C LEU A 73 -15.14 -13.12 -9.66
N ALA A 74 -13.86 -13.15 -9.94
CA ALA A 74 -13.26 -14.16 -10.83
C ALA A 74 -12.78 -15.40 -10.10
N ASN A 75 -12.26 -15.24 -8.88
CA ASN A 75 -11.55 -16.29 -8.18
C ASN A 75 -12.25 -16.76 -6.88
N GLY A 76 -13.32 -16.10 -6.49
CA GLY A 76 -14.04 -16.37 -5.25
C GLY A 76 -13.55 -15.53 -4.07
N ASP A 77 -13.90 -15.95 -2.86
CA ASP A 77 -13.71 -15.17 -1.66
C ASP A 77 -12.23 -14.86 -1.37
N ILE A 78 -11.94 -13.59 -1.11
CA ILE A 78 -10.63 -13.20 -0.58
C ILE A 78 -10.53 -13.70 0.87
N PRO A 79 -9.41 -14.34 1.25
CA PRO A 79 -9.15 -14.69 2.63
C PRO A 79 -9.28 -13.48 3.56
N LEU A 80 -9.85 -13.70 4.76
CA LEU A 80 -10.06 -12.63 5.75
C LEU A 80 -8.77 -12.25 6.49
N ASP A 81 -7.63 -12.82 6.11
CA ASP A 81 -6.33 -12.47 6.66
C ASP A 81 -5.88 -11.09 6.14
N GLU A 82 -5.60 -10.16 7.06
CA GLU A 82 -5.14 -8.81 6.74
C GLU A 82 -3.76 -8.78 6.07
N ALA A 83 -2.95 -9.81 6.26
CA ALA A 83 -1.65 -9.94 5.62
C ALA A 83 -1.76 -10.21 4.12
N ILE A 84 -2.93 -10.67 3.64
CA ILE A 84 -3.16 -10.99 2.24
C ILE A 84 -3.65 -9.76 1.48
N VAL A 85 -2.93 -9.43 0.43
CA VAL A 85 -3.24 -8.32 -0.47
C VAL A 85 -3.43 -8.84 -1.90
N VAL A 86 -4.29 -8.15 -2.66
CA VAL A 86 -4.37 -8.33 -4.12
C VAL A 86 -3.41 -7.34 -4.76
N ARG A 87 -2.45 -7.84 -5.52
CA ARG A 87 -1.41 -7.05 -6.19
C ARG A 87 -1.51 -7.18 -7.70
N HIS A 88 -1.03 -6.14 -8.42
CA HIS A 88 -1.02 -6.12 -9.88
C HIS A 88 0.28 -6.70 -10.44
N THR A 89 0.18 -7.53 -11.46
CA THR A 89 1.32 -7.97 -12.28
C THR A 89 1.67 -6.95 -13.36
N CYS A 90 0.68 -6.14 -13.78
CA CYS A 90 0.79 -5.13 -14.85
C CYS A 90 1.23 -3.74 -14.38
N ASP A 91 1.43 -3.52 -13.09
CA ASP A 91 1.81 -2.22 -12.48
C ASP A 91 0.86 -1.04 -12.78
N ASN A 92 -0.36 -1.32 -13.22
CA ASN A 92 -1.35 -0.31 -13.54
C ASN A 92 -2.42 -0.24 -12.44
N PRO A 93 -2.42 0.78 -11.55
CA PRO A 93 -3.30 0.85 -10.39
C PRO A 93 -4.80 0.83 -10.69
N PRO A 94 -5.33 1.45 -11.77
CA PRO A 94 -6.75 1.38 -12.12
C PRO A 94 -7.15 0.08 -12.82
N CYS A 95 -6.23 -0.87 -13.06
CA CYS A 95 -6.55 -2.13 -13.72
C CYS A 95 -7.46 -3.01 -12.84
N CYS A 96 -8.50 -3.57 -13.47
CA CYS A 96 -9.44 -4.52 -12.87
C CYS A 96 -9.48 -5.86 -13.61
N ASN A 97 -8.51 -6.14 -14.53
CA ASN A 97 -8.45 -7.43 -15.21
C ASN A 97 -8.00 -8.52 -14.24
N PRO A 98 -8.83 -9.55 -13.97
CA PRO A 98 -8.47 -10.64 -13.05
C PRO A 98 -7.19 -11.38 -13.44
N ALA A 99 -6.87 -11.49 -14.75
CA ALA A 99 -5.63 -12.11 -15.21
C ALA A 99 -4.36 -11.36 -14.79
N HIS A 100 -4.49 -10.08 -14.48
CA HIS A 100 -3.40 -9.23 -13.99
C HIS A 100 -3.36 -9.10 -12.46
N LEU A 101 -4.18 -9.86 -11.74
CA LEU A 101 -4.32 -9.77 -10.29
C LEU A 101 -3.93 -11.08 -9.63
N ILE A 102 -3.07 -10.99 -8.63
CA ILE A 102 -2.64 -12.14 -7.84
C ILE A 102 -2.74 -11.84 -6.35
N LEU A 103 -2.99 -12.89 -5.54
CA LEU A 103 -2.86 -12.78 -4.10
C LEU A 103 -1.39 -12.87 -3.70
N GLY A 104 -1.05 -12.20 -2.64
CA GLY A 104 0.27 -12.27 -2.02
C GLY A 104 0.26 -11.60 -0.66
N GLN A 105 1.39 -11.64 0.02
CA GLN A 105 1.58 -10.91 1.26
C GLN A 105 2.09 -9.49 0.98
N GLN A 106 1.94 -8.60 1.96
CA GLN A 106 2.47 -7.24 1.84
C GLN A 106 3.98 -7.20 1.58
N LYS A 107 4.73 -8.17 2.12
CA LYS A 107 6.18 -8.30 1.83
C LYS A 107 6.46 -8.53 0.34
N ASP A 108 5.64 -9.36 -0.33
CA ASP A 108 5.80 -9.66 -1.76
C ASP A 108 5.54 -8.41 -2.61
N ASN A 109 4.54 -7.60 -2.21
CA ASN A 109 4.26 -6.33 -2.87
C ASN A 109 5.41 -5.31 -2.72
N ILE A 110 6.07 -5.29 -1.56
CA ILE A 110 7.26 -4.47 -1.32
C ILE A 110 8.44 -4.97 -2.15
N GLN A 111 8.64 -6.27 -2.22
CA GLN A 111 9.69 -6.88 -3.04
C GLN A 111 9.49 -6.56 -4.51
N ASP A 112 8.28 -6.77 -5.08
CA ASP A 112 7.93 -6.40 -6.45
C ASP A 112 8.24 -4.92 -6.75
N MET A 113 7.96 -4.03 -5.78
CA MET A 113 8.23 -2.61 -5.90
C MET A 113 9.75 -2.33 -6.05
N HIS A 114 10.59 -3.04 -5.29
CA HIS A 114 12.04 -2.92 -5.36
C HIS A 114 12.59 -3.51 -6.67
N GLU A 115 12.18 -4.73 -7.03
CA GLU A 115 12.65 -5.45 -8.23
C GLU A 115 12.29 -4.70 -9.52
N ARG A 116 11.14 -4.03 -9.55
CA ARG A 116 10.69 -3.23 -10.69
C ARG A 116 11.13 -1.77 -10.64
N GLY A 117 12.03 -1.39 -9.73
CA GLY A 117 12.57 -0.03 -9.60
C GLY A 117 11.52 1.03 -9.24
N ARG A 118 10.34 0.62 -8.76
CA ARG A 118 9.25 1.52 -8.35
C ARG A 118 9.34 1.96 -6.89
N ALA A 119 10.30 1.44 -6.15
CA ALA A 119 10.64 2.01 -4.87
C ALA A 119 11.05 3.46 -5.13
N SER A 120 10.07 4.37 -5.20
CA SER A 120 10.34 5.78 -5.03
C SER A 120 11.04 5.84 -3.69
N GLY A 121 12.33 6.09 -3.74
CA GLY A 121 13.14 6.23 -2.53
C GLY A 121 12.35 7.15 -1.63
N GLY A 122 11.86 6.59 -0.53
CA GLY A 122 11.05 7.33 0.40
C GLY A 122 11.76 8.63 0.62
N ARG A 123 11.05 9.75 0.47
CA ARG A 123 11.57 11.12 0.59
C ARG A 123 13.06 11.09 0.41
N THR A 124 13.60 11.57 -0.67
CA THR A 124 15.05 11.65 -0.81
C THR A 124 15.59 12.12 0.53
N SER A 125 16.01 11.17 1.37
CA SER A 125 16.60 11.52 2.65
C SER A 125 17.89 12.19 2.23
N ARG A 126 17.84 13.51 2.17
CA ARG A 126 19.07 14.28 1.97
C ARG A 126 19.93 13.90 3.16
N PRO A 127 20.99 13.09 2.98
CA PRO A 127 21.78 12.63 4.11
C PRO A 127 22.60 13.79 4.66
N GLY A 128 22.80 13.78 5.98
CA GLY A 128 23.67 14.75 6.63
C GLY A 128 23.22 16.20 6.49
N GLN A 129 24.17 17.10 6.28
CA GLN A 129 23.96 18.55 6.24
C GLN A 129 23.10 19.04 5.06
N SER A 130 22.92 18.22 4.00
CA SER A 130 22.03 18.55 2.88
C SER A 130 20.53 18.49 3.24
N ASN A 131 20.18 17.96 4.42
CA ASN A 131 18.81 17.98 4.92
C ASN A 131 18.56 19.29 5.70
N PRO A 132 17.62 20.17 5.27
CA PRO A 132 17.31 21.42 5.98
C PRO A 132 16.85 21.23 7.44
N MET A 133 16.40 20.02 7.79
CA MET A 133 16.00 19.66 9.17
C MET A 133 17.16 19.04 9.98
N CYS A 134 18.36 18.93 9.42
CA CYS A 134 19.51 18.39 10.09
C CYS A 134 20.00 19.36 11.18
N LYS A 135 20.08 18.88 12.42
CA LYS A 135 20.55 19.65 13.57
C LYS A 135 22.04 19.45 13.88
N LEU A 136 22.69 18.52 13.16
CA LEU A 136 24.08 18.14 13.40
C LEU A 136 24.88 18.30 12.11
N THR A 137 26.10 18.80 12.22
CA THR A 137 27.07 18.81 11.12
C THR A 137 27.66 17.42 10.91
N ASP A 138 28.23 17.16 9.73
CA ASP A 138 28.88 15.86 9.45
C ASP A 138 30.08 15.60 10.39
N GLU A 139 30.81 16.68 10.77
CA GLU A 139 31.87 16.58 11.77
C GLU A 139 31.31 16.19 13.15
N GLN A 140 30.21 16.79 13.57
CA GLN A 140 29.57 16.45 14.85
C GLN A 140 29.09 14.99 14.86
N VAL A 141 28.54 14.52 13.73
CA VAL A 141 28.14 13.11 13.58
C VAL A 141 29.35 12.18 13.66
N SER A 142 30.47 12.55 13.03
CA SER A 142 31.72 11.80 13.06
C SER A 142 32.31 11.71 14.49
N GLN A 143 32.31 12.83 15.19
CA GLN A 143 32.74 12.89 16.62
C GLN A 143 31.85 12.03 17.52
N ILE A 144 30.53 12.05 17.32
CA ILE A 144 29.58 11.20 18.06
C ILE A 144 29.88 9.72 17.81
N LYS A 145 30.15 9.35 16.56
CA LYS A 145 30.45 7.95 16.19
C LYS A 145 31.74 7.47 16.83
N SER A 146 32.84 8.27 16.80
CA SER A 146 34.11 7.89 17.39
C SER A 146 34.05 7.80 18.93
N ARG A 147 33.33 8.70 19.58
CA ARG A 147 33.12 8.66 21.03
C ARG A 147 32.26 7.50 21.49
N ARG A 148 31.24 7.12 20.67
CA ARG A 148 30.46 5.92 20.91
C ARG A 148 31.28 4.64 20.78
N SER A 149 32.16 4.56 19.79
CA SER A 149 33.08 3.41 19.66
C SER A 149 34.11 3.33 20.79
N ALA A 150 34.42 4.46 21.45
CA ALA A 150 35.23 4.52 22.64
C ALA A 150 34.48 4.20 23.96
N GLY A 151 33.19 3.83 23.89
CA GLY A 151 32.41 3.38 25.06
C GLY A 151 31.67 4.48 25.82
N GLU A 152 31.61 5.72 25.28
CA GLU A 152 30.87 6.79 25.95
C GLU A 152 29.35 6.63 25.85
N ALA A 153 28.61 6.81 26.94
CA ALA A 153 27.16 6.68 26.96
C ALA A 153 26.46 7.82 26.23
N GLY A 154 25.42 7.51 25.45
CA GLY A 154 24.74 8.44 24.56
C GLY A 154 24.16 9.73 25.17
N ARG A 155 23.89 9.77 26.49
CA ARG A 155 23.44 10.99 27.22
C ARG A 155 24.53 12.07 27.35
N ALA A 156 25.80 11.67 27.51
CA ALA A 156 26.91 12.60 27.60
C ALA A 156 27.21 13.33 26.28
N LEU A 157 26.87 12.70 25.14
CA LEU A 157 27.16 13.22 23.83
C LEU A 157 26.21 14.34 23.37
N GLY A 158 24.97 14.36 23.88
CA GLY A 158 23.96 15.38 23.52
C GLY A 158 24.12 16.72 24.23
N GLY A 159 24.81 16.75 25.37
CA GLY A 159 25.04 17.95 26.18
C GLY A 159 26.22 18.82 25.70
N ALA A 160 27.25 18.21 25.11
CA ALA A 160 28.48 18.90 24.70
C ALA A 160 28.35 19.65 23.34
N LEU A 161 27.29 19.40 22.57
CA LEU A 161 27.10 19.95 21.24
C LEU A 161 26.07 21.12 21.18
N ARG A 162 25.56 21.56 22.34
CA ARG A 162 24.59 22.69 22.44
C ARG A 162 25.21 24.03 22.89
N ARG A 163 26.50 24.22 22.73
CA ARG A 163 27.14 25.52 22.99
C ARG A 163 27.65 26.12 21.70
#